data_6476a9000c71c65fc230a21dd1fea8ae
#
_entry.id   6476a9000c71c65fc230a21dd1fea8ae
#
_cell.length_a   1.000
_cell.length_b   1.000
_cell.length_c   1.000
_cell.angle_alpha   90.00
_cell.angle_beta   90.00
_cell.angle_gamma   90.00
#
_symmetry.space_group_name_H-M   'P 1'
#
loop_
_entity.id
_entity.type
_entity.pdbx_description
1 polymer ?
#
loop_
_entity_poly.entity_id
_entity_poly.type
_entity_poly.pdbx_seq_one_letter_code
_entity_poly.pdbx_strand_id
1 'polypeptide(L)'
;MLEVSITASLKEGYFVENESRGHVWKSDEPELIGGDDEGPTPSELLLSSLASCKLITMRMYANHKEWDFQGATIFLSILEHAEKTIIEKSIIFKGDLDEDQIERLNIISGKCPVAKILRDSVEFKFV
;
A
#
# COMPACT_ATOMS: atom_id res chain seq x y z
N MET A 1 -6.56 19.35 6.43
CA MET A 1 -6.40 17.90 6.21
C MET A 1 -7.38 17.45 5.14
N LEU A 2 -6.91 16.65 4.21
CA LEU A 2 -7.80 16.09 3.18
C LEU A 2 -8.56 14.88 3.74
N GLU A 3 -9.85 14.86 3.51
CA GLU A 3 -10.67 13.71 3.84
C GLU A 3 -10.48 12.65 2.76
N VAL A 4 -10.31 11.40 3.19
CA VAL A 4 -10.22 10.25 2.30
C VAL A 4 -11.42 9.35 2.58
N SER A 5 -12.18 9.05 1.55
CA SER A 5 -13.37 8.22 1.70
C SER A 5 -13.54 7.29 0.50
N ILE A 6 -14.12 6.14 0.74
CA ILE A 6 -14.50 5.19 -0.30
C ILE A 6 -15.91 4.67 -0.01
N THR A 7 -16.54 4.15 -1.05
CA THR A 7 -17.78 3.38 -0.93
C THR A 7 -17.50 1.98 -1.47
N ALA A 8 -17.92 0.96 -0.74
CA ALA A 8 -17.74 -0.43 -1.16
C ALA A 8 -19.10 -1.14 -1.10
N SER A 9 -19.41 -1.91 -2.14
CA SER A 9 -20.69 -2.63 -2.24
C SER A 9 -20.43 -4.09 -2.58
N LEU A 10 -20.95 -4.98 -1.73
CA LEU A 10 -20.91 -6.41 -1.98
C LEU A 10 -21.95 -6.77 -3.04
N LYS A 11 -21.50 -7.44 -4.09
CA LYS A 11 -22.35 -7.91 -5.17
C LYS A 11 -22.64 -9.40 -4.97
N GLU A 12 -22.45 -10.23 -6.01
CA GLU A 12 -22.62 -11.68 -5.85
C GLU A 12 -21.40 -12.32 -5.22
N GLY A 13 -21.62 -13.36 -4.41
CA GLY A 13 -20.52 -14.07 -3.76
C GLY A 13 -19.68 -13.16 -2.90
N TYR A 14 -18.38 -13.16 -3.13
CA TYR A 14 -17.41 -12.32 -2.41
C TYR A 14 -16.92 -11.13 -3.24
N PHE A 15 -17.53 -10.90 -4.38
CA PHE A 15 -17.17 -9.79 -5.27
C PHE A 15 -17.61 -8.46 -4.68
N VAL A 16 -16.66 -7.54 -4.52
CA VAL A 16 -16.89 -6.20 -4.00
C VAL A 16 -16.47 -5.17 -5.03
N GLU A 17 -17.36 -4.21 -5.29
CA GLU A 17 -17.04 -3.05 -6.12
C GLU A 17 -16.74 -1.88 -5.21
N ASN A 18 -15.60 -1.23 -5.43
CA ASN A 18 -15.12 -0.10 -4.65
C ASN A 18 -15.09 1.15 -5.53
N GLU A 19 -15.34 2.30 -4.93
CA GLU A 19 -15.32 3.58 -5.67
C GLU A 19 -14.83 4.69 -4.77
N SER A 20 -14.04 5.58 -5.36
CA SER A 20 -13.62 6.85 -4.74
C SER A 20 -13.30 7.86 -5.83
N ARG A 21 -13.92 9.02 -5.78
CA ARG A 21 -13.67 10.14 -6.71
C ARG A 21 -13.78 9.75 -8.19
N GLY A 22 -14.68 8.81 -8.54
CA GLY A 22 -14.85 8.32 -9.90
C GLY A 22 -13.94 7.17 -10.28
N HIS A 23 -13.00 6.78 -9.42
CA HIS A 23 -12.18 5.59 -9.63
C HIS A 23 -12.91 4.37 -9.09
N VAL A 24 -12.94 3.31 -9.90
CA VAL A 24 -13.63 2.06 -9.55
C VAL A 24 -12.63 0.92 -9.59
N TRP A 25 -12.63 0.10 -8.55
CA TRP A 25 -11.81 -1.12 -8.52
C TRP A 25 -12.54 -2.25 -7.83
N LYS A 26 -12.06 -3.46 -8.05
CA LYS A 26 -12.69 -4.69 -7.59
C LYS A 26 -11.87 -5.35 -6.50
N SER A 27 -12.55 -6.07 -5.61
CA SER A 27 -11.91 -7.03 -4.72
C SER A 27 -12.74 -8.31 -4.69
N ASP A 28 -12.08 -9.41 -4.43
CA ASP A 28 -12.70 -10.73 -4.40
C ASP A 28 -11.79 -11.67 -3.61
N GLU A 29 -12.17 -12.92 -3.54
CA GLU A 29 -11.33 -13.98 -2.99
C GLU A 29 -10.99 -14.99 -4.08
N PRO A 30 -9.88 -15.74 -3.94
CA PRO A 30 -9.56 -16.83 -4.87
C PRO A 30 -10.60 -17.94 -4.84
N GLU A 31 -10.65 -18.72 -5.90
CA GLU A 31 -11.58 -19.85 -5.99
C GLU A 31 -11.39 -20.85 -4.87
N LEU A 32 -10.16 -21.06 -4.42
CA LEU A 32 -9.85 -21.96 -3.32
C LEU A 32 -10.59 -21.62 -2.03
N ILE A 33 -10.88 -20.33 -1.82
CA ILE A 33 -11.59 -19.85 -0.61
C ILE A 33 -13.10 -19.71 -0.90
N GLY A 34 -13.52 -19.89 -2.13
CA GLY A 34 -14.93 -19.79 -2.54
C GLY A 34 -15.30 -18.56 -3.32
N GLY A 35 -14.31 -17.75 -3.69
CA GLY A 35 -14.52 -16.60 -4.56
C GLY A 35 -14.45 -16.96 -6.03
N ASP A 36 -14.56 -15.96 -6.88
CA ASP A 36 -14.47 -16.08 -8.32
C ASP A 36 -13.20 -15.48 -8.90
N ASP A 37 -12.28 -15.02 -8.04
CA ASP A 37 -11.00 -14.42 -8.44
C ASP A 37 -11.15 -13.27 -9.44
N GLU A 38 -12.19 -12.46 -9.26
CA GLU A 38 -12.49 -11.32 -10.14
C GLU A 38 -11.67 -10.07 -9.80
N GLY A 39 -10.91 -10.11 -8.72
CA GLY A 39 -10.07 -9.00 -8.30
C GLY A 39 -9.11 -9.43 -7.22
N PRO A 40 -8.17 -8.54 -6.83
CA PRO A 40 -7.27 -8.84 -5.73
C PRO A 40 -8.02 -9.00 -4.40
N THR A 41 -7.39 -9.71 -3.47
CA THR A 41 -7.94 -9.88 -2.13
C THR A 41 -7.82 -8.56 -1.34
N PRO A 42 -8.63 -8.38 -0.28
CA PRO A 42 -8.48 -7.22 0.59
C PRO A 42 -7.07 -7.05 1.16
N SER A 43 -6.41 -8.15 1.55
CA SER A 43 -5.04 -8.09 2.06
C SER A 43 -4.04 -7.65 0.99
N GLU A 44 -4.22 -8.11 -0.24
CA GLU A 44 -3.40 -7.66 -1.37
C GLU A 44 -3.60 -6.17 -1.63
N LEU A 45 -4.84 -5.67 -1.52
CA LEU A 45 -5.13 -4.24 -1.66
C LEU A 45 -4.50 -3.42 -0.54
N LEU A 46 -4.49 -3.93 0.68
CA LEU A 46 -3.81 -3.27 1.80
C LEU A 46 -2.31 -3.13 1.50
N LEU A 47 -1.66 -4.21 1.08
CA LEU A 47 -0.25 -4.17 0.73
C LEU A 47 0.01 -3.27 -0.47
N SER A 48 -0.86 -3.27 -1.46
CA SER A 48 -0.76 -2.40 -2.63
C SER A 48 -0.83 -0.93 -2.22
N SER A 49 -1.73 -0.57 -1.31
CA SER A 49 -1.84 0.80 -0.83
C SER A 49 -0.57 1.22 -0.08
N LEU A 50 -0.04 0.34 0.76
CA LEU A 50 1.20 0.61 1.50
C LEU A 50 2.39 0.77 0.54
N ALA A 51 2.53 -0.13 -0.43
CA ALA A 51 3.59 -0.07 -1.43
C ALA A 51 3.51 1.22 -2.26
N SER A 52 2.32 1.55 -2.75
CA SER A 52 2.10 2.77 -3.53
C SER A 52 2.47 4.02 -2.72
N CYS A 53 2.05 4.05 -1.46
CA CYS A 53 2.33 5.19 -0.58
C CYS A 53 3.84 5.36 -0.37
N LYS A 54 4.57 4.27 -0.15
CA LYS A 54 6.03 4.31 0.02
C LYS A 54 6.72 4.81 -1.25
N LEU A 55 6.35 4.29 -2.41
CA LEU A 55 6.95 4.67 -3.69
C LEU A 55 6.69 6.14 -4.03
N ILE A 56 5.46 6.60 -3.82
CA ILE A 56 5.10 8.00 -4.06
C ILE A 56 5.86 8.92 -3.09
N THR A 57 5.96 8.53 -1.83
CA THR A 57 6.68 9.31 -0.82
C THR A 57 8.17 9.44 -1.19
N MET A 58 8.79 8.36 -1.65
CA MET A 58 10.17 8.40 -2.14
C MET A 58 10.31 9.32 -3.34
N ARG A 59 9.37 9.27 -4.29
CA ARG A 59 9.38 10.15 -5.47
C ARG A 59 9.31 11.62 -5.06
N MET A 60 8.41 11.95 -4.16
CA MET A 60 8.27 13.33 -3.68
C MET A 60 9.55 13.84 -3.02
N TYR A 61 10.16 13.01 -2.18
CA TYR A 61 11.40 13.37 -1.51
C TYR A 61 12.56 13.54 -2.50
N ALA A 62 12.73 12.59 -3.41
CA ALA A 62 13.79 12.63 -4.42
C ALA A 62 13.65 13.85 -5.34
N ASN A 63 12.42 14.19 -5.72
CA ASN A 63 12.16 15.38 -6.53
C ASN A 63 12.55 16.65 -5.78
N HIS A 64 12.22 16.73 -4.51
CA HIS A 64 12.59 17.88 -3.66
C HIS A 64 14.11 18.02 -3.55
N LYS A 65 14.83 16.92 -3.49
CA LYS A 65 16.29 16.90 -3.42
C LYS A 65 16.98 16.97 -4.78
N GLU A 66 16.20 16.91 -5.87
CA GLU A 66 16.71 16.87 -7.24
C GLU A 66 17.66 15.67 -7.48
N TRP A 67 17.35 14.52 -6.83
CA TRP A 67 18.08 13.29 -7.02
C TRP A 67 17.62 12.56 -8.28
N ASP A 68 18.52 11.82 -8.92
CA ASP A 68 18.20 11.03 -10.10
C ASP A 68 17.52 9.72 -9.71
N PHE A 69 16.29 9.84 -9.19
CA PHE A 69 15.46 8.69 -8.83
C PHE A 69 14.52 8.39 -10.00
N GLN A 70 14.84 7.35 -10.77
CA GLN A 70 14.08 6.99 -11.96
C GLN A 70 12.90 6.06 -11.64
N GLY A 71 12.90 5.47 -10.45
CA GLY A 71 11.83 4.59 -10.02
C GLY A 71 12.35 3.54 -9.05
N ALA A 72 11.41 2.70 -8.61
CA ALA A 72 11.74 1.57 -7.75
C ALA A 72 10.66 0.51 -7.86
N THR A 73 11.02 -0.72 -7.57
CA THR A 73 10.06 -1.82 -7.43
C THR A 73 10.13 -2.30 -6.00
N ILE A 74 8.97 -2.41 -5.37
CA ILE A 74 8.86 -2.88 -3.99
C ILE A 74 8.09 -4.19 -3.95
N PHE A 75 8.61 -5.14 -3.20
CA PHE A 75 7.92 -6.38 -2.88
C PHE A 75 7.55 -6.34 -1.40
N LEU A 76 6.27 -6.60 -1.09
CA LEU A 76 5.75 -6.67 0.27
C LEU A 76 5.06 -8.01 0.48
N SER A 77 5.27 -8.62 1.65
CA SER A 77 4.54 -9.81 2.04
C SER A 77 4.14 -9.73 3.51
N ILE A 78 3.02 -10.37 3.84
CA ILE A 78 2.53 -10.45 5.21
C ILE A 78 2.90 -11.83 5.77
N LEU A 79 3.59 -11.83 6.91
CA LEU A 79 3.83 -13.02 7.71
C LEU A 79 3.02 -12.89 9.00
N GLU A 80 2.09 -13.82 9.20
CA GLU A 80 1.28 -13.82 10.40
C GLU A 80 1.96 -14.63 11.49
N HIS A 81 2.02 -14.04 12.70
CA HIS A 81 2.55 -14.67 13.90
C HIS A 81 1.50 -14.59 15.01
N ALA A 82 1.61 -15.47 16.01
CA ALA A 82 0.65 -15.56 17.11
C ALA A 82 0.46 -14.23 17.85
N GLU A 83 1.50 -13.42 17.97
CA GLU A 83 1.46 -12.18 18.75
C GLU A 83 1.43 -10.91 17.91
N LYS A 84 1.89 -10.96 16.65
CA LYS A 84 1.91 -9.80 15.78
C LYS A 84 2.00 -10.17 14.30
N THR A 85 1.60 -9.25 13.47
CA THR A 85 1.76 -9.35 12.03
C THR A 85 3.06 -8.67 11.60
N ILE A 86 3.86 -9.37 10.80
CA ILE A 86 5.09 -8.82 10.24
C ILE A 86 4.88 -8.59 8.75
N ILE A 87 5.23 -7.40 8.28
CA ILE A 87 5.26 -7.09 6.85
C ILE A 87 6.72 -6.99 6.44
N GLU A 88 7.15 -7.94 5.61
CA GLU A 88 8.49 -7.92 5.05
C GLU A 88 8.51 -7.10 3.77
N LYS A 89 9.63 -6.42 3.52
CA LYS A 89 9.78 -5.60 2.31
C LYS A 89 11.14 -5.77 1.67
N SER A 90 11.17 -5.63 0.35
CA SER A 90 12.39 -5.63 -0.45
C SER A 90 12.20 -4.57 -1.54
N ILE A 91 13.21 -3.73 -1.78
CA ILE A 91 13.13 -2.63 -2.72
C ILE A 91 14.32 -2.68 -3.68
N ILE A 92 14.03 -2.54 -4.96
CA ILE A 92 15.04 -2.41 -6.01
C ILE A 92 14.91 -1.01 -6.60
N PHE A 93 16.00 -0.23 -6.55
CA PHE A 93 16.02 1.15 -7.00
C PHE A 93 16.53 1.27 -8.42
N LYS A 94 16.02 2.27 -9.14
CA LYS A 94 16.47 2.67 -10.46
C LYS A 94 16.91 4.11 -10.44
N GLY A 95 18.07 4.41 -11.05
CA GLY A 95 18.60 5.76 -11.13
C GLY A 95 20.07 5.79 -10.67
N ASP A 96 20.69 6.94 -10.85
CA ASP A 96 22.07 7.17 -10.40
C ASP A 96 22.03 7.64 -8.94
N LEU A 97 21.95 6.67 -8.03
CA LEU A 97 21.83 6.91 -6.60
C LEU A 97 22.98 6.24 -5.86
N ASP A 98 23.62 6.98 -4.96
CA ASP A 98 24.66 6.41 -4.10
C ASP A 98 24.01 5.71 -2.88
N GLU A 99 24.85 5.05 -2.08
CA GLU A 99 24.39 4.29 -0.91
C GLU A 99 23.68 5.15 0.12
N ASP A 100 24.17 6.38 0.35
CA ASP A 100 23.58 7.30 1.31
C ASP A 100 22.19 7.75 0.86
N GLN A 101 22.01 8.01 -0.43
CA GLN A 101 20.71 8.38 -1.00
C GLN A 101 19.74 7.22 -0.89
N ILE A 102 20.14 6.00 -1.20
CA ILE A 102 19.31 4.79 -1.07
C ILE A 102 18.89 4.59 0.39
N GLU A 103 19.84 4.69 1.31
CA GLU A 103 19.54 4.57 2.73
C GLU A 103 18.52 5.62 3.19
N ARG A 104 18.68 6.87 2.74
CA ARG A 104 17.77 7.95 3.07
C ARG A 104 16.37 7.70 2.50
N LEU A 105 16.28 7.22 1.26
CA LEU A 105 14.99 6.89 0.65
C LEU A 105 14.30 5.75 1.40
N ASN A 106 15.06 4.76 1.86
CA ASN A 106 14.51 3.69 2.70
C ASN A 106 13.91 4.24 4.00
N ILE A 107 14.61 5.16 4.66
CA ILE A 107 14.12 5.80 5.88
C ILE A 107 12.84 6.60 5.59
N ILE A 108 12.84 7.40 4.54
CA ILE A 108 11.71 8.23 4.14
C ILE A 108 10.49 7.36 3.81
N SER A 109 10.69 6.22 3.15
CA SER A 109 9.59 5.31 2.82
C SER A 109 8.85 4.81 4.06
N GLY A 110 9.54 4.72 5.20
CA GLY A 110 8.94 4.32 6.48
C GLY A 110 8.05 5.40 7.10
N LYS A 111 8.12 6.63 6.59
CA LYS A 111 7.35 7.78 7.09
C LYS A 111 6.12 8.07 6.22
N CYS A 112 5.75 7.17 5.33
CA CYS A 112 4.58 7.38 4.47
C CYS A 112 3.29 7.38 5.30
N PRO A 113 2.24 8.13 4.87
CA PRO A 113 1.00 8.25 5.64
C PRO A 113 0.31 6.93 5.96
N VAL A 114 0.27 5.98 5.01
CA VAL A 114 -0.36 4.67 5.25
C VAL A 114 0.41 3.88 6.31
N ALA A 115 1.75 3.91 6.28
CA ALA A 115 2.57 3.25 7.29
C ALA A 115 2.29 3.84 8.69
N LYS A 116 2.09 5.15 8.79
CA LYS A 116 1.74 5.80 10.05
C LYS A 116 0.40 5.31 10.58
N ILE A 117 -0.61 5.20 9.71
CA ILE A 117 -1.93 4.67 10.09
C ILE A 117 -1.78 3.26 10.67
N LEU A 118 -0.97 2.41 10.01
CA LEU A 118 -0.78 1.03 10.46
C LEU A 118 -0.02 0.91 11.78
N ARG A 119 0.87 1.86 12.09
CA ARG A 119 1.62 1.86 13.35
C ARG A 119 0.87 2.50 14.50
N ASP A 120 0.10 3.55 14.20
CA ASP A 120 -0.58 4.36 15.20
C ASP A 120 -1.93 3.76 15.57
N SER A 121 -2.55 4.28 16.63
CA SER A 121 -3.87 3.85 17.04
C SER A 121 -4.93 4.27 16.04
N VAL A 122 -5.84 3.35 15.72
CA VAL A 122 -6.97 3.60 14.84
C VAL A 122 -8.24 3.41 15.66
N GLU A 123 -9.11 4.41 15.63
CA GLU A 123 -10.41 4.34 16.29
C GLU A 123 -11.50 4.21 15.23
N PHE A 124 -12.41 3.27 15.43
CA PHE A 124 -13.54 3.07 14.55
C PHE A 124 -14.79 3.72 15.17
N LYS A 125 -15.41 4.61 14.43
CA LYS A 125 -16.64 5.28 14.86
C LYS A 125 -17.78 4.91 13.95
N PHE A 126 -18.90 4.57 14.56
CA PHE A 126 -20.14 4.30 13.83
C PHE A 126 -20.89 5.61 13.65
N VAL A 127 -21.26 5.92 12.42
CA VAL A 127 -21.98 7.14 12.08
C VAL A 127 -23.35 6.84 11.52
#